data_8cc70495289aa7ea8478de89344c687f
#
_entry.id   8cc70495289aa7ea8478de89344c687f
#
_cell.length_a   1.000
_cell.length_b   1.000
_cell.length_c   1.000
_cell.angle_alpha   90.00
_cell.angle_beta   90.00
_cell.angle_gamma   90.00
#
_symmetry.space_group_name_H-M   'P 1'
#
loop_
_entity.id
_entity.type
_entity.pdbx_description
1 polymer ?
#
loop_
_entity_poly.entity_id
_entity_poly.type
_entity_poly.pdbx_seq_one_letter_code
_entity_poly.pdbx_strand_id
1 'polypeptide(L)'
;MAHSPVSRILSASQLETLAQHGEERTAAVGETLFEIGDETYPFIAIREGEAAVLDGAGREIVRHGPSGFIGEINLLSGQTVFLTAVATEPMRYIAVDRSKLKQLLFDDSSLSDLLLTAFVQRRELLQQREGVGVEIVGPRDSRETRRLLDFARSMRLPHSWRDPGESEEAAALLEGLDPAEVPLVRLPGGGELRRPSNGELSRTLGIGLELAAREEVDLLVVGGGPAGLGAAVYGASEGLETLVIESTVLGGQAGASRRIENYLGFPAGISGAELTSRAITQARKFGARTATPYQAEALEPGGERHVVRLEEGNEIAARAVLLSTGAEYRRLPVEDLEDYEGISVFYAAGPPEAHLCGGQRVGVIGGGNSAAQAVWLARGGALVTLLHRRRDLAETMSHYLIEDLDRYGVAVRGASEVAQLHGENGRLEAVTLADGTKLPFAFLFLFLGASPCTDWLGDVVARDEKGFILTGPEVGAEGLLETSVPSVYAAGDARAGSTKRCATAVGEGAAIVRFVHERLSHEGAGAASR
;
A
#
# COMPACT_ATOMS: atom_id res chain seq x y z
N MET A 1 33.81 -18.21 1.40
CA MET A 1 32.96 -17.20 2.02
C MET A 1 31.56 -17.33 1.41
N ALA A 2 30.55 -17.63 2.19
CA ALA A 2 29.19 -17.78 1.67
C ALA A 2 28.70 -16.42 1.18
N HIS A 3 28.40 -16.30 -0.11
CA HIS A 3 27.78 -15.11 -0.66
C HIS A 3 26.44 -14.89 0.06
N SER A 4 26.29 -13.74 0.70
CA SER A 4 25.01 -13.30 1.25
C SER A 4 23.96 -13.36 0.12
N PRO A 5 22.72 -13.82 0.36
CA PRO A 5 21.66 -13.88 -0.65
C PRO A 5 21.34 -12.51 -1.30
N VAL A 6 21.91 -11.44 -0.78
CA VAL A 6 21.76 -10.05 -1.24
C VAL A 6 22.81 -9.63 -2.27
N SER A 7 23.89 -10.42 -2.45
CA SER A 7 24.96 -10.12 -3.40
C SER A 7 24.70 -10.86 -4.71
N ARG A 8 23.71 -10.40 -5.49
CA ARG A 8 23.54 -10.85 -6.87
C ARG A 8 24.65 -10.28 -7.72
N ILE A 9 25.13 -11.07 -8.69
CA ILE A 9 26.24 -10.76 -9.56
C ILE A 9 25.72 -10.53 -10.98
N LEU A 10 26.16 -9.46 -11.61
CA LEU A 10 25.90 -9.15 -13.02
C LEU A 10 26.69 -10.11 -13.91
N SER A 11 26.09 -10.59 -14.97
CA SER A 11 26.80 -11.31 -16.03
C SER A 11 27.67 -10.35 -16.85
N ALA A 12 28.64 -10.90 -17.58
CA ALA A 12 29.48 -10.09 -18.47
C ALA A 12 28.65 -9.35 -19.52
N SER A 13 27.58 -9.96 -20.06
CA SER A 13 26.68 -9.31 -21.01
C SER A 13 25.88 -8.16 -20.38
N GLN A 14 25.42 -8.33 -19.13
CA GLN A 14 24.69 -7.28 -18.41
C GLN A 14 25.62 -6.10 -18.08
N LEU A 15 26.88 -6.36 -17.69
CA LEU A 15 27.87 -5.30 -17.50
C LEU A 15 28.15 -4.53 -18.79
N GLU A 16 28.18 -5.20 -19.94
CA GLU A 16 28.38 -4.56 -21.24
C GLU A 16 27.16 -3.70 -21.64
N THR A 17 25.95 -4.21 -21.42
CA THR A 17 24.73 -3.43 -21.62
C THR A 17 24.72 -2.16 -20.75
N LEU A 18 25.10 -2.28 -19.47
CA LEU A 18 25.20 -1.13 -18.57
C LEU A 18 26.28 -0.13 -19.04
N ALA A 19 27.42 -0.61 -19.56
CA ALA A 19 28.49 0.24 -20.06
C ALA A 19 28.08 1.05 -21.30
N GLN A 20 27.21 0.51 -22.16
CA GLN A 20 26.70 1.25 -23.33
C GLN A 20 25.78 2.42 -22.94
N HIS A 21 25.20 2.40 -21.74
CA HIS A 21 24.23 3.40 -21.28
C HIS A 21 24.75 4.24 -20.09
N GLY A 22 25.89 3.86 -19.51
CA GLY A 22 26.53 4.52 -18.38
C GLY A 22 27.88 5.16 -18.73
N GLU A 23 28.49 5.73 -17.72
CA GLU A 23 29.84 6.32 -17.79
C GLU A 23 30.79 5.46 -16.95
N GLU A 24 31.96 5.13 -17.50
CA GLU A 24 33.01 4.53 -16.69
C GLU A 24 33.64 5.60 -15.80
N ARG A 25 33.72 5.29 -14.50
CA ARG A 25 34.33 6.15 -13.49
C ARG A 25 35.31 5.35 -12.64
N THR A 26 36.20 6.06 -11.97
CA THR A 26 37.13 5.49 -10.98
C THR A 26 36.93 6.15 -9.64
N ALA A 27 37.28 5.44 -8.58
CA ALA A 27 37.29 5.98 -7.21
C ALA A 27 38.55 5.50 -6.48
N ALA A 28 39.14 6.39 -5.70
CA ALA A 28 40.28 6.07 -4.82
C ALA A 28 39.78 5.44 -3.52
N VAL A 29 40.66 4.74 -2.79
CA VAL A 29 40.35 4.21 -1.46
C VAL A 29 39.91 5.34 -0.52
N GLY A 30 38.78 5.14 0.16
CA GLY A 30 38.18 6.12 1.06
C GLY A 30 37.32 7.18 0.37
N GLU A 31 37.21 7.16 -0.95
CA GLU A 31 36.33 8.08 -1.68
C GLU A 31 34.85 7.69 -1.48
N THR A 32 34.04 8.68 -1.12
CA THR A 32 32.58 8.53 -0.96
C THR A 32 31.92 8.55 -2.34
N LEU A 33 31.16 7.51 -2.65
CA LEU A 33 30.41 7.37 -3.90
C LEU A 33 29.06 8.09 -3.83
N PHE A 34 28.42 8.06 -2.67
CA PHE A 34 27.25 8.83 -2.26
C PHE A 34 27.11 8.77 -0.74
N GLU A 35 26.37 9.70 -0.16
CA GLU A 35 26.18 9.79 1.28
C GLU A 35 24.71 9.89 1.70
N ILE A 36 24.48 9.65 2.98
CA ILE A 36 23.15 9.77 3.60
C ILE A 36 22.63 11.20 3.41
N GLY A 37 21.38 11.32 2.94
CA GLY A 37 20.73 12.61 2.70
C GLY A 37 20.81 13.09 1.25
N ASP A 38 21.65 12.47 0.40
CA ASP A 38 21.66 12.77 -1.02
C ASP A 38 20.27 12.54 -1.63
N GLU A 39 19.82 13.46 -2.47
CA GLU A 39 18.54 13.34 -3.17
C GLU A 39 18.55 12.21 -4.20
N THR A 40 19.70 11.96 -4.81
CA THR A 40 19.89 10.93 -5.83
C THR A 40 21.34 10.50 -5.93
N TYR A 41 21.54 9.31 -6.49
CA TYR A 41 22.86 8.79 -6.86
C TYR A 41 22.71 7.92 -8.13
N PRO A 42 23.80 7.71 -8.93
CA PRO A 42 23.74 6.81 -10.06
C PRO A 42 23.73 5.35 -9.61
N PHE A 43 23.10 4.46 -10.37
CA PHE A 43 23.30 3.03 -10.21
C PHE A 43 24.77 2.69 -10.51
N ILE A 44 25.43 1.94 -9.64
CA ILE A 44 26.86 1.65 -9.71
C ILE A 44 27.07 0.15 -9.98
N ALA A 45 27.63 -0.19 -11.13
CA ALA A 45 28.05 -1.56 -11.46
C ALA A 45 29.58 -1.67 -11.38
N ILE A 46 30.10 -2.54 -10.52
CA ILE A 46 31.53 -2.61 -10.20
C ILE A 46 32.24 -3.51 -11.21
N ARG A 47 33.26 -2.96 -11.89
CA ARG A 47 34.17 -3.73 -12.75
C ARG A 47 35.37 -4.27 -11.98
N GLU A 48 35.99 -3.42 -11.16
CA GLU A 48 37.20 -3.74 -10.38
C GLU A 48 37.15 -3.04 -9.02
N GLY A 49 37.82 -3.61 -8.02
CA GLY A 49 37.86 -3.08 -6.66
C GLY A 49 36.61 -3.41 -5.83
N GLU A 50 36.48 -2.78 -4.68
CA GLU A 50 35.40 -3.04 -3.72
C GLU A 50 34.85 -1.74 -3.13
N ALA A 51 33.57 -1.75 -2.78
CA ALA A 51 32.93 -0.69 -1.99
C ALA A 51 32.12 -1.28 -0.82
N ALA A 52 32.17 -0.60 0.31
CA ALA A 52 31.36 -0.86 1.49
C ALA A 52 30.18 0.09 1.54
N VAL A 53 29.02 -0.43 1.94
CA VAL A 53 27.82 0.34 2.24
C VAL A 53 27.67 0.41 3.76
N LEU A 54 27.57 1.64 4.27
CA LEU A 54 27.61 1.97 5.69
C LEU A 54 26.28 2.55 6.17
N ASP A 55 25.93 2.31 7.43
CA ASP A 55 24.80 2.97 8.10
C ASP A 55 25.18 4.36 8.63
N GLY A 56 24.23 5.06 9.25
CA GLY A 56 24.43 6.40 9.83
C GLY A 56 25.43 6.47 10.99
N ALA A 57 25.81 5.32 11.58
CA ALA A 57 26.85 5.21 12.59
C ALA A 57 28.22 4.80 12.00
N GLY A 58 28.33 4.70 10.67
CA GLY A 58 29.54 4.28 9.98
C GLY A 58 29.82 2.77 10.05
N ARG A 59 28.85 1.96 10.48
CA ARG A 59 29.01 0.49 10.52
C ARG A 59 28.73 -0.12 9.16
N GLU A 60 29.59 -1.03 8.71
CA GLU A 60 29.43 -1.75 7.45
C GLU A 60 28.19 -2.65 7.46
N ILE A 61 27.33 -2.47 6.48
CA ILE A 61 26.13 -3.30 6.25
C ILE A 61 26.43 -4.42 5.29
N VAL A 62 27.06 -4.09 4.15
CA VAL A 62 27.39 -5.01 3.07
C VAL A 62 28.54 -4.47 2.27
N ARG A 63 29.27 -5.38 1.62
CA ARG A 63 30.37 -5.07 0.71
C ARG A 63 30.09 -5.67 -0.65
N HIS A 64 30.41 -4.92 -1.69
CA HIS A 64 30.27 -5.32 -3.08
C HIS A 64 31.60 -5.24 -3.81
N GLY A 65 32.00 -6.34 -4.46
CA GLY A 65 33.19 -6.47 -5.29
C GLY A 65 32.86 -6.58 -6.78
N PRO A 66 33.82 -7.04 -7.60
CA PRO A 66 33.69 -7.14 -9.05
C PRO A 66 32.44 -7.90 -9.50
N SER A 67 31.77 -7.39 -10.53
CA SER A 67 30.46 -7.83 -11.03
C SER A 67 29.29 -7.62 -10.05
N GLY A 68 29.56 -7.12 -8.85
CA GLY A 68 28.53 -6.62 -7.94
C GLY A 68 27.99 -5.25 -8.38
N PHE A 69 26.94 -4.81 -7.71
CA PHE A 69 26.36 -3.49 -7.96
C PHE A 69 25.82 -2.87 -6.69
N ILE A 70 25.78 -1.54 -6.68
CA ILE A 70 25.19 -0.75 -5.61
C ILE A 70 23.96 -0.06 -6.17
N GLY A 71 22.85 -0.23 -5.49
CA GLY A 71 21.55 0.33 -5.84
C GLY A 71 20.46 -0.30 -4.97
N GLU A 72 19.41 0.44 -4.80
CA GLU A 72 18.26 0.07 -3.96
C GLU A 72 16.99 0.67 -4.58
N ILE A 73 15.82 0.31 -4.06
CA ILE A 73 14.51 0.72 -4.61
C ILE A 73 14.32 2.25 -4.67
N ASN A 74 15.06 3.00 -3.88
CA ASN A 74 15.07 4.46 -3.92
C ASN A 74 15.47 5.03 -5.29
N LEU A 75 16.30 4.32 -6.06
CA LEU A 75 16.60 4.68 -7.46
C LEU A 75 15.35 4.69 -8.35
N LEU A 76 14.31 3.95 -8.00
CA LEU A 76 13.04 3.91 -8.73
C LEU A 76 12.00 4.85 -8.10
N SER A 77 11.99 4.96 -6.77
CA SER A 77 10.99 5.72 -6.02
C SER A 77 11.28 7.21 -5.88
N GLY A 78 12.56 7.61 -5.90
CA GLY A 78 12.98 9.00 -5.67
C GLY A 78 13.26 9.35 -4.22
N GLN A 79 13.19 8.37 -3.32
CA GLN A 79 13.54 8.59 -1.92
C GLN A 79 14.97 9.05 -1.75
N THR A 80 15.21 9.90 -0.76
CA THR A 80 16.54 10.27 -0.29
C THR A 80 17.36 9.06 0.13
N VAL A 81 18.65 9.18 0.10
CA VAL A 81 19.60 8.11 0.41
C VAL A 81 19.67 7.87 1.92
N PHE A 82 19.53 6.62 2.37
CA PHE A 82 19.60 6.23 3.78
C PHE A 82 20.95 5.65 4.21
N LEU A 83 21.88 5.48 3.29
CA LEU A 83 23.15 4.80 3.49
C LEU A 83 24.28 5.57 2.81
N THR A 84 25.51 5.37 3.28
CA THR A 84 26.71 5.90 2.63
C THR A 84 27.45 4.78 1.94
N ALA A 85 27.95 5.00 0.73
CA ALA A 85 28.83 4.06 0.04
C ALA A 85 30.23 4.64 -0.12
N VAL A 86 31.25 3.84 0.26
CA VAL A 86 32.66 4.26 0.25
C VAL A 86 33.50 3.20 -0.45
N ALA A 87 34.41 3.61 -1.33
CA ALA A 87 35.37 2.74 -1.95
C ALA A 87 36.36 2.21 -0.91
N THR A 88 36.49 0.87 -0.77
CA THR A 88 37.44 0.22 0.15
C THR A 88 38.72 -0.25 -0.54
N GLU A 89 38.67 -0.35 -1.86
CA GLU A 89 39.80 -0.58 -2.75
C GLU A 89 39.75 0.41 -3.92
N PRO A 90 40.85 0.61 -4.68
CA PRO A 90 40.77 1.40 -5.92
C PRO A 90 39.73 0.77 -6.85
N MET A 91 38.73 1.54 -7.25
CA MET A 91 37.58 1.06 -8.03
C MET A 91 37.59 1.54 -9.46
N ARG A 92 37.09 0.67 -10.35
CA ARG A 92 36.59 1.03 -11.66
C ARG A 92 35.16 0.54 -11.79
N TYR A 93 34.23 1.43 -12.12
CA TYR A 93 32.80 1.13 -12.12
C TYR A 93 32.06 1.87 -13.22
N ILE A 94 30.87 1.38 -13.56
CA ILE A 94 29.94 2.00 -14.50
C ILE A 94 28.88 2.72 -13.66
N ALA A 95 28.74 4.03 -13.87
CA ALA A 95 27.70 4.85 -13.28
C ALA A 95 26.56 5.04 -14.30
N VAL A 96 25.36 4.58 -13.96
CA VAL A 96 24.17 4.71 -14.83
C VAL A 96 23.16 5.64 -14.16
N ASP A 97 22.83 6.73 -14.83
CA ASP A 97 21.84 7.68 -14.33
C ASP A 97 20.47 7.02 -14.14
N ARG A 98 19.71 7.50 -13.16
CA ARG A 98 18.39 6.98 -12.79
C ARG A 98 17.42 6.89 -13.97
N SER A 99 17.38 7.90 -14.84
CA SER A 99 16.52 7.91 -16.02
C SER A 99 16.88 6.81 -17.02
N LYS A 100 18.18 6.65 -17.29
CA LYS A 100 18.71 5.60 -18.18
C LYS A 100 18.51 4.21 -17.56
N LEU A 101 18.67 4.07 -16.23
CA LEU A 101 18.39 2.81 -15.53
C LEU A 101 16.93 2.38 -15.72
N LYS A 102 15.98 3.30 -15.56
CA LYS A 102 14.55 3.01 -15.78
C LYS A 102 14.27 2.52 -17.20
N GLN A 103 14.87 3.14 -18.20
CA GLN A 103 14.74 2.70 -19.59
C GLN A 103 15.35 1.31 -19.81
N LEU A 104 16.55 1.04 -19.28
CA LEU A 104 17.17 -0.28 -19.36
C LEU A 104 16.32 -1.38 -18.71
N LEU A 105 15.68 -1.09 -17.56
CA LEU A 105 14.77 -2.03 -16.90
C LEU A 105 13.51 -2.31 -17.72
N PHE A 106 13.13 -1.38 -18.61
CA PHE A 106 12.03 -1.60 -19.56
C PHE A 106 12.48 -2.48 -20.74
N ASP A 107 13.66 -2.21 -21.29
CA ASP A 107 14.14 -2.82 -22.54
C ASP A 107 14.75 -4.24 -22.33
N ASP A 108 15.36 -4.50 -21.16
CA ASP A 108 16.02 -5.77 -20.83
C ASP A 108 15.32 -6.49 -19.66
N SER A 109 14.49 -7.49 -19.96
CA SER A 109 13.77 -8.27 -18.97
C SER A 109 14.69 -9.05 -18.01
N SER A 110 15.83 -9.57 -18.49
CA SER A 110 16.78 -10.32 -17.66
C SER A 110 17.47 -9.45 -16.62
N LEU A 111 17.91 -8.24 -17.05
CA LEU A 111 18.48 -7.24 -16.16
C LEU A 111 17.43 -6.73 -15.17
N SER A 112 16.21 -6.50 -15.66
CA SER A 112 15.07 -6.08 -14.86
C SER A 112 14.77 -7.05 -13.73
N ASP A 113 14.61 -8.34 -14.02
CA ASP A 113 14.31 -9.37 -13.02
C ASP A 113 15.41 -9.47 -11.95
N LEU A 114 16.66 -9.40 -12.36
CA LEU A 114 17.80 -9.45 -11.45
C LEU A 114 17.82 -8.25 -10.51
N LEU A 115 17.73 -7.03 -11.06
CA LEU A 115 17.85 -5.80 -10.28
C LEU A 115 16.62 -5.56 -9.39
N LEU A 116 15.39 -5.73 -9.92
CA LEU A 116 14.18 -5.54 -9.13
C LEU A 116 14.10 -6.54 -7.96
N THR A 117 14.47 -7.80 -8.20
CA THR A 117 14.52 -8.79 -7.12
C THR A 117 15.55 -8.40 -6.06
N ALA A 118 16.74 -7.96 -6.47
CA ALA A 118 17.77 -7.51 -5.54
C ALA A 118 17.32 -6.27 -4.74
N PHE A 119 16.69 -5.29 -5.38
CA PHE A 119 16.21 -4.08 -4.73
C PHE A 119 15.15 -4.38 -3.67
N VAL A 120 14.20 -5.27 -3.96
CA VAL A 120 13.19 -5.69 -2.98
C VAL A 120 13.85 -6.39 -1.79
N GLN A 121 14.75 -7.34 -2.04
CA GLN A 121 15.45 -8.08 -0.96
C GLN A 121 16.34 -7.16 -0.10
N ARG A 122 17.02 -6.19 -0.72
CA ARG A 122 17.83 -5.21 0.00
C ARG A 122 16.95 -4.33 0.91
N ARG A 123 15.81 -3.87 0.41
CA ARG A 123 14.86 -3.08 1.21
C ARG A 123 14.35 -3.88 2.43
N GLU A 124 14.03 -5.14 2.27
CA GLU A 124 13.60 -6.02 3.37
C GLU A 124 14.68 -6.17 4.45
N LEU A 125 15.94 -6.30 4.06
CA LEU A 125 17.05 -6.36 5.00
C LEU A 125 17.28 -5.05 5.75
N LEU A 126 17.14 -3.90 5.07
CA LEU A 126 17.28 -2.60 5.69
C LEU A 126 16.17 -2.32 6.71
N GLN A 127 14.95 -2.81 6.44
CA GLN A 127 13.83 -2.70 7.39
C GLN A 127 14.02 -3.51 8.68
N GLN A 128 14.81 -4.58 8.62
CA GLN A 128 15.09 -5.44 9.78
C GLN A 128 16.28 -4.96 10.61
N ARG A 129 17.00 -3.92 10.14
CA ARG A 129 18.18 -3.39 10.84
C ARG A 129 17.84 -2.18 11.68
N GLU A 130 18.21 -2.23 12.96
CA GLU A 130 18.16 -1.09 13.85
C GLU A 130 19.16 0.00 13.42
N GLY A 131 18.76 1.27 13.58
CA GLY A 131 19.59 2.43 13.29
C GLY A 131 19.74 2.75 11.79
N VAL A 132 18.92 2.15 10.94
CA VAL A 132 18.81 2.51 9.51
C VAL A 132 17.46 3.19 9.28
N GLY A 133 17.47 4.30 8.54
CA GLY A 133 16.26 5.03 8.20
C GLY A 133 15.84 6.05 9.25
N VAL A 134 14.55 6.25 9.41
CA VAL A 134 14.00 7.23 10.36
C VAL A 134 13.88 6.64 11.77
N GLU A 135 14.10 7.47 12.79
CA GLU A 135 13.88 7.10 14.19
C GLU A 135 12.65 7.86 14.71
N ILE A 136 11.62 7.13 15.10
CA ILE A 136 10.39 7.68 15.66
C ILE A 136 10.46 7.56 17.18
N VAL A 137 10.41 8.70 17.89
CA VAL A 137 10.46 8.76 19.36
C VAL A 137 9.13 9.27 19.87
N GLY A 138 8.41 8.43 20.60
CA GLY A 138 7.10 8.80 21.13
C GLY A 138 6.42 7.68 21.91
N PRO A 139 5.46 8.02 22.81
CA PRO A 139 4.78 7.04 23.67
C PRO A 139 3.99 6.00 22.86
N ARG A 140 3.97 4.75 23.36
CA ARG A 140 3.26 3.60 22.75
C ARG A 140 1.76 3.83 22.59
N ASP A 141 1.15 4.48 23.55
CA ASP A 141 -0.29 4.78 23.61
C ASP A 141 -0.69 6.02 22.80
N SER A 142 0.29 6.79 22.30
CA SER A 142 0.03 7.96 21.45
C SER A 142 -0.54 7.54 20.08
N ARG A 143 -1.71 8.08 19.73
CA ARG A 143 -2.31 7.92 18.41
C ARG A 143 -1.40 8.40 17.29
N GLU A 144 -0.68 9.51 17.50
CA GLU A 144 0.22 10.10 16.51
C GLU A 144 1.47 9.24 16.31
N THR A 145 2.03 8.64 17.39
CA THR A 145 3.13 7.69 17.28
C THR A 145 2.72 6.47 16.46
N ARG A 146 1.55 5.87 16.76
CA ARG A 146 1.02 4.74 16.01
C ARG A 146 0.81 5.08 14.54
N ARG A 147 0.20 6.25 14.23
CA ARG A 147 0.00 6.73 12.86
C ARG A 147 1.29 6.77 12.05
N LEU A 148 2.37 7.32 12.64
CA LEU A 148 3.67 7.38 11.96
C LEU A 148 4.33 6.01 11.80
N LEU A 149 4.20 5.13 12.79
CA LEU A 149 4.70 3.76 12.70
C LEU A 149 3.97 2.96 11.61
N ASP A 150 2.66 3.09 11.54
CA ASP A 150 1.86 2.43 10.49
C ASP A 150 2.18 2.99 9.11
N PHE A 151 2.37 4.31 9.00
CA PHE A 151 2.84 4.94 7.78
C PHE A 151 4.22 4.40 7.37
N ALA A 152 5.20 4.37 8.27
CA ALA A 152 6.55 3.88 7.98
C ALA A 152 6.53 2.39 7.55
N ARG A 153 5.74 1.55 8.24
CA ARG A 153 5.57 0.13 7.86
C ARG A 153 4.93 -0.02 6.48
N SER A 154 3.86 0.72 6.23
CA SER A 154 3.12 0.64 4.96
C SER A 154 3.95 1.13 3.78
N MET A 155 4.76 2.18 3.98
CA MET A 155 5.70 2.70 2.98
C MET A 155 6.99 1.88 2.89
N ARG A 156 7.12 0.82 3.70
CA ARG A 156 8.35 0.02 3.80
C ARG A 156 9.60 0.86 4.03
N LEU A 157 9.47 1.90 4.85
CA LEU A 157 10.60 2.69 5.26
C LEU A 157 11.46 1.90 6.26
N PRO A 158 12.77 1.91 6.12
CA PRO A 158 13.63 1.56 7.24
C PRO A 158 13.35 2.51 8.38
N HIS A 159 12.96 1.98 9.53
CA HIS A 159 12.64 2.79 10.70
C HIS A 159 12.91 2.06 12.00
N SER A 160 13.17 2.83 13.05
CA SER A 160 13.22 2.38 14.44
C SER A 160 12.23 3.18 15.27
N TRP A 161 11.78 2.58 16.36
CA TRP A 161 10.90 3.24 17.32
C TRP A 161 11.46 3.13 18.71
N ARG A 162 11.40 4.25 19.46
CA ARG A 162 11.78 4.30 20.86
C ARG A 162 10.65 4.87 21.71
N ASP A 163 10.25 4.10 22.71
CA ASP A 163 9.29 4.53 23.72
C ASP A 163 10.01 5.27 24.86
N PRO A 164 9.63 6.53 25.15
CA PRO A 164 10.20 7.27 26.27
C PRO A 164 9.89 6.64 27.64
N GLY A 165 8.86 5.79 27.74
CA GLY A 165 8.55 5.01 28.94
C GLY A 165 9.48 3.80 29.16
N GLU A 166 10.18 3.34 28.12
CA GLU A 166 11.09 2.18 28.16
C GLU A 166 12.57 2.56 28.01
N SER A 167 12.89 3.81 27.61
CA SER A 167 14.26 4.27 27.33
C SER A 167 14.53 5.66 27.89
N GLU A 168 15.52 5.76 28.79
CA GLU A 168 15.99 7.05 29.32
C GLU A 168 16.54 7.96 28.19
N GLU A 169 17.20 7.40 27.18
CA GLU A 169 17.69 8.16 26.04
C GLU A 169 16.53 8.74 25.22
N ALA A 170 15.45 7.99 25.03
CA ALA A 170 14.26 8.48 24.34
C ALA A 170 13.53 9.55 25.15
N ALA A 171 13.46 9.40 26.47
CA ALA A 171 12.90 10.41 27.35
C ALA A 171 13.71 11.72 27.31
N ALA A 172 15.04 11.62 27.29
CA ALA A 172 15.94 12.78 27.18
C ALA A 172 15.77 13.53 25.84
N LEU A 173 15.49 12.81 24.73
CA LEU A 173 15.22 13.43 23.44
C LEU A 173 13.93 14.25 23.42
N LEU A 174 12.97 13.93 24.27
CA LEU A 174 11.70 14.65 24.39
C LEU A 174 11.72 15.71 25.50
N GLU A 175 12.80 15.82 26.26
CA GLU A 175 12.90 16.78 27.35
C GLU A 175 12.82 18.22 26.84
N GLY A 176 11.86 18.97 27.38
CA GLY A 176 11.61 20.38 26.99
C GLY A 176 10.73 20.57 25.76
N LEU A 177 10.27 19.50 25.11
CA LEU A 177 9.27 19.61 24.03
C LEU A 177 7.86 19.76 24.61
N ASP A 178 7.02 20.54 23.92
CA ASP A 178 5.59 20.56 24.20
C ASP A 178 4.99 19.18 23.85
N PRO A 179 4.11 18.59 24.69
CA PRO A 179 3.38 17.38 24.35
C PRO A 179 2.66 17.44 22.98
N ALA A 180 2.29 18.63 22.52
CA ALA A 180 1.71 18.85 21.18
C ALA A 180 2.74 18.68 20.05
N GLU A 181 4.02 18.68 20.33
CA GLU A 181 5.11 18.48 19.35
C GLU A 181 5.58 17.01 19.27
N VAL A 182 5.03 16.12 20.09
CA VAL A 182 5.37 14.68 20.12
C VAL A 182 4.39 13.89 19.24
N PRO A 183 4.88 12.91 18.46
CA PRO A 183 6.21 12.29 18.44
C PRO A 183 7.27 13.10 17.69
N LEU A 184 8.53 12.90 18.09
CA LEU A 184 9.70 13.41 17.39
C LEU A 184 10.15 12.39 16.34
N VAL A 185 10.44 12.83 15.11
CA VAL A 185 11.00 11.99 14.06
C VAL A 185 12.39 12.51 13.71
N ARG A 186 13.41 11.66 13.89
CA ARG A 186 14.79 11.98 13.53
C ARG A 186 15.11 11.39 12.16
N LEU A 187 15.72 12.20 11.31
CA LEU A 187 15.99 11.86 9.90
C LEU A 187 17.38 11.24 9.74
N PRO A 188 17.59 10.34 8.76
CA PRO A 188 18.87 9.64 8.55
C PRO A 188 20.07 10.57 8.32
N GLY A 189 19.90 11.69 7.64
CA GLY A 189 20.94 12.67 7.32
C GLY A 189 21.13 13.74 8.41
N GLY A 190 20.45 13.60 9.55
CA GLY A 190 20.33 14.64 10.56
C GLY A 190 19.11 15.52 10.33
N GLY A 191 18.73 16.25 11.36
CA GLY A 191 17.48 17.01 11.40
C GLY A 191 16.35 16.25 12.08
N GLU A 192 15.34 16.99 12.48
CA GLU A 192 14.23 16.49 13.28
C GLU A 192 12.91 17.12 12.80
N LEU A 193 11.85 16.32 12.81
CA LEU A 193 10.49 16.77 12.61
C LEU A 193 9.68 16.54 13.88
N ARG A 194 8.90 17.53 14.28
CA ARG A 194 8.07 17.48 15.48
C ARG A 194 6.64 17.23 15.11
N ARG A 195 6.09 16.11 15.54
CA ARG A 195 4.72 15.66 15.22
C ARG A 195 4.38 15.85 13.73
N PRO A 196 5.22 15.36 12.80
CA PRO A 196 4.97 15.60 11.39
C PRO A 196 3.69 14.90 10.93
N SER A 197 3.01 15.51 9.96
CA SER A 197 2.00 14.79 9.17
C SER A 197 2.68 13.72 8.30
N ASN A 198 1.93 12.74 7.80
CA ASN A 198 2.45 11.78 6.83
C ASN A 198 2.98 12.49 5.57
N GLY A 199 2.30 13.57 5.15
CA GLY A 199 2.71 14.40 4.02
C GLY A 199 4.03 15.11 4.24
N GLU A 200 4.22 15.72 5.39
CA GLU A 200 5.46 16.39 5.74
C GLU A 200 6.63 15.39 5.78
N LEU A 201 6.44 14.24 6.45
CA LEU A 201 7.47 13.20 6.49
C LEU A 201 7.78 12.66 5.09
N SER A 202 6.76 12.44 4.24
CA SER A 202 6.95 12.00 2.85
C SER A 202 7.78 13.00 2.04
N ARG A 203 7.42 14.28 2.07
CA ARG A 203 8.15 15.33 1.34
C ARG A 203 9.60 15.43 1.81
N THR A 204 9.82 15.43 3.12
CA THR A 204 11.16 15.51 3.69
C THR A 204 12.04 14.32 3.30
N LEU A 205 11.46 13.13 3.16
CA LEU A 205 12.17 11.92 2.74
C LEU A 205 12.21 11.73 1.22
N GLY A 206 11.71 12.69 0.43
CA GLY A 206 11.59 12.53 -1.02
C GLY A 206 10.67 11.35 -1.43
N ILE A 207 9.78 10.94 -0.54
CA ILE A 207 8.83 9.87 -0.79
C ILE A 207 7.62 10.47 -1.46
N GLY A 208 7.40 10.05 -2.69
CA GLY A 208 6.32 10.59 -3.47
C GLY A 208 6.80 11.67 -4.43
N LEU A 209 5.96 11.97 -5.36
CA LEU A 209 6.17 13.00 -6.35
C LEU A 209 5.64 14.31 -5.78
N GLU A 210 6.43 15.35 -5.79
CA GLU A 210 5.92 16.70 -5.58
C GLU A 210 5.16 17.11 -6.85
N LEU A 211 3.88 17.42 -6.70
CA LEU A 211 3.04 17.85 -7.81
C LEU A 211 3.24 19.33 -8.06
N ALA A 212 3.29 19.73 -9.34
CA ALA A 212 3.17 21.11 -9.71
C ALA A 212 1.78 21.67 -9.29
N ALA A 213 1.65 22.99 -9.20
CA ALA A 213 0.36 23.60 -8.88
C ALA A 213 -0.74 23.15 -9.87
N ARG A 214 -0.36 22.89 -11.13
CA ARG A 214 -1.22 22.31 -12.15
C ARG A 214 -0.47 21.22 -12.91
N GLU A 215 -1.07 20.04 -12.97
CA GLU A 215 -0.59 18.87 -13.72
C GLU A 215 -1.54 18.57 -14.87
N GLU A 216 -1.01 18.01 -15.94
CA GLU A 216 -1.80 17.50 -17.07
C GLU A 216 -1.39 16.06 -17.37
N VAL A 217 -2.35 15.16 -17.52
CA VAL A 217 -2.10 13.73 -17.80
C VAL A 217 -3.15 13.14 -18.75
N ASP A 218 -2.89 11.98 -19.33
CA ASP A 218 -3.89 11.21 -20.08
C ASP A 218 -4.83 10.48 -19.13
N LEU A 219 -4.28 9.80 -18.11
CA LEU A 219 -5.03 9.03 -17.13
C LEU A 219 -4.65 9.45 -15.71
N LEU A 220 -5.61 10.00 -14.99
CA LEU A 220 -5.51 10.20 -13.54
C LEU A 220 -6.18 9.05 -12.81
N VAL A 221 -5.45 8.41 -11.91
CA VAL A 221 -5.95 7.37 -11.02
C VAL A 221 -6.07 7.93 -9.61
N VAL A 222 -7.29 8.01 -9.08
CA VAL A 222 -7.58 8.45 -7.71
C VAL A 222 -7.76 7.24 -6.82
N GLY A 223 -6.75 6.97 -5.98
CA GLY A 223 -6.66 5.80 -5.11
C GLY A 223 -5.66 4.75 -5.60
N GLY A 224 -4.61 4.53 -4.80
CA GLY A 224 -3.48 3.64 -5.10
C GLY A 224 -3.65 2.21 -4.58
N GLY A 225 -4.88 1.72 -4.41
CA GLY A 225 -5.19 0.33 -4.10
C GLY A 225 -4.98 -0.62 -5.29
N PRO A 226 -5.35 -1.92 -5.17
CA PRO A 226 -5.15 -2.91 -6.23
C PRO A 226 -5.76 -2.52 -7.59
N ALA A 227 -6.93 -1.88 -7.61
CA ALA A 227 -7.56 -1.42 -8.84
C ALA A 227 -6.75 -0.29 -9.51
N GLY A 228 -6.37 0.71 -8.73
CA GLY A 228 -5.55 1.82 -9.22
C GLY A 228 -4.16 1.38 -9.67
N LEU A 229 -3.50 0.49 -8.92
CA LEU A 229 -2.20 -0.07 -9.31
C LEU A 229 -2.31 -0.92 -10.58
N GLY A 230 -3.41 -1.68 -10.76
CA GLY A 230 -3.68 -2.39 -12.00
C GLY A 230 -3.77 -1.42 -13.18
N ALA A 231 -4.59 -0.37 -13.07
CA ALA A 231 -4.70 0.66 -14.09
C ALA A 231 -3.38 1.37 -14.37
N ALA A 232 -2.59 1.64 -13.32
CA ALA A 232 -1.29 2.30 -13.47
C ALA A 232 -0.27 1.47 -14.25
N VAL A 233 -0.22 0.15 -13.96
CA VAL A 233 0.67 -0.78 -14.69
C VAL A 233 0.29 -0.81 -16.16
N TYR A 234 -0.99 -1.03 -16.48
CA TYR A 234 -1.45 -1.15 -17.85
C TYR A 234 -1.41 0.19 -18.59
N GLY A 235 -1.90 1.28 -17.98
CA GLY A 235 -1.90 2.61 -18.59
C GLY A 235 -0.49 3.05 -18.98
N ALA A 236 0.46 2.96 -18.08
CA ALA A 236 1.84 3.35 -18.36
C ALA A 236 2.53 2.40 -19.36
N SER A 237 2.28 1.07 -19.25
CA SER A 237 2.88 0.10 -20.18
C SER A 237 2.34 0.23 -21.62
N GLU A 238 1.15 0.79 -21.80
CA GLU A 238 0.52 1.05 -23.09
C GLU A 238 0.72 2.51 -23.56
N GLY A 239 1.58 3.28 -22.86
CA GLY A 239 2.04 4.59 -23.30
C GLY A 239 1.18 5.78 -22.89
N LEU A 240 0.21 5.62 -21.99
CA LEU A 240 -0.54 6.73 -21.41
C LEU A 240 0.30 7.45 -20.35
N GLU A 241 0.29 8.77 -20.38
CA GLU A 241 0.82 9.55 -19.25
C GLU A 241 -0.09 9.36 -18.04
N THR A 242 0.34 8.48 -17.13
CA THR A 242 -0.47 7.98 -16.00
C THR A 242 0.05 8.51 -14.68
N LEU A 243 -0.83 9.19 -13.92
CA LEU A 243 -0.56 9.66 -12.57
C LEU A 243 -1.52 8.99 -11.58
N VAL A 244 -0.97 8.40 -10.53
CA VAL A 244 -1.72 7.87 -9.39
C VAL A 244 -1.59 8.84 -8.22
N ILE A 245 -2.70 9.28 -7.66
CA ILE A 245 -2.74 9.99 -6.38
C ILE A 245 -3.34 9.10 -5.30
N GLU A 246 -2.78 9.18 -4.09
CA GLU A 246 -3.24 8.41 -2.93
C GLU A 246 -3.17 9.28 -1.68
N SER A 247 -4.23 9.27 -0.90
CA SER A 247 -4.38 10.14 0.27
C SER A 247 -3.50 9.72 1.46
N THR A 248 -3.18 8.44 1.56
CA THR A 248 -2.41 7.91 2.69
C THR A 248 -1.18 7.16 2.21
N VAL A 249 -1.36 5.93 1.76
CA VAL A 249 -0.29 5.02 1.39
C VAL A 249 -0.70 4.16 0.21
N LEU A 250 0.18 4.06 -0.79
CA LEU A 250 -0.03 3.17 -1.93
C LEU A 250 -0.15 1.71 -1.48
N GLY A 251 -1.07 0.98 -2.10
CA GLY A 251 -1.38 -0.41 -1.79
C GLY A 251 -2.77 -0.60 -1.19
N GLY A 252 -3.36 0.47 -0.66
CA GLY A 252 -4.70 0.47 -0.07
C GLY A 252 -4.86 -0.61 1.01
N GLN A 253 -6.07 -1.07 1.24
CA GLN A 253 -6.36 -2.10 2.27
C GLN A 253 -5.69 -3.45 1.98
N ALA A 254 -5.42 -3.77 0.72
CA ALA A 254 -4.68 -4.99 0.38
C ALA A 254 -3.28 -4.98 0.98
N GLY A 255 -2.61 -3.81 1.02
CA GLY A 255 -1.29 -3.63 1.60
C GLY A 255 -1.22 -3.99 3.10
N ALA A 256 -2.30 -3.79 3.84
CA ALA A 256 -2.40 -4.12 5.26
C ALA A 256 -2.68 -5.61 5.54
N SER A 257 -3.05 -6.39 4.51
CA SER A 257 -3.36 -7.81 4.68
C SER A 257 -2.11 -8.63 4.99
N ARG A 258 -2.10 -9.38 6.10
CA ARG A 258 -0.95 -10.21 6.50
C ARG A 258 -0.62 -11.28 5.46
N ARG A 259 -1.64 -11.89 4.84
CA ARG A 259 -1.49 -12.93 3.83
C ARG A 259 -2.68 -12.97 2.88
N ILE A 260 -2.40 -13.06 1.59
CA ILE A 260 -3.36 -13.22 0.51
C ILE A 260 -3.06 -14.56 -0.16
N GLU A 261 -3.94 -15.55 -0.01
CA GLU A 261 -3.74 -16.90 -0.51
C GLU A 261 -4.46 -17.18 -1.83
N ASN A 262 -5.45 -16.36 -2.15
CA ASN A 262 -6.30 -16.53 -3.33
C ASN A 262 -5.94 -15.59 -4.49
N TYR A 263 -4.72 -15.05 -4.52
CA TYR A 263 -4.21 -14.30 -5.66
C TYR A 263 -3.45 -15.24 -6.60
N LEU A 264 -3.83 -15.21 -7.88
CA LEU A 264 -3.25 -16.09 -8.90
C LEU A 264 -1.73 -15.90 -9.02
N GLY A 265 -0.99 -17.00 -9.12
CA GLY A 265 0.47 -17.00 -9.28
C GLY A 265 1.25 -17.16 -7.96
N PHE A 266 0.58 -17.18 -6.80
CA PHE A 266 1.22 -17.34 -5.50
C PHE A 266 0.68 -18.57 -4.74
N PRO A 267 1.11 -19.78 -5.09
CA PRO A 267 0.57 -21.04 -4.51
C PRO A 267 0.81 -21.16 -3.00
N ALA A 268 1.84 -20.48 -2.47
CA ALA A 268 2.13 -20.42 -1.04
C ALA A 268 1.51 -19.19 -0.35
N GLY A 269 0.68 -18.41 -1.07
CA GLY A 269 0.22 -17.10 -0.62
C GLY A 269 1.32 -16.03 -0.68
N ILE A 270 0.92 -14.79 -0.49
CA ILE A 270 1.81 -13.61 -0.45
C ILE A 270 1.28 -12.62 0.58
N SER A 271 2.15 -11.88 1.28
CA SER A 271 1.69 -10.78 2.11
C SER A 271 1.13 -9.65 1.24
N GLY A 272 0.11 -8.95 1.74
CA GLY A 272 -0.45 -7.80 1.03
C GLY A 272 0.60 -6.71 0.79
N ALA A 273 1.45 -6.47 1.78
CA ALA A 273 2.55 -5.53 1.67
C ALA A 273 3.54 -5.89 0.55
N GLU A 274 3.88 -7.16 0.41
CA GLU A 274 4.77 -7.63 -0.66
C GLU A 274 4.10 -7.54 -2.04
N LEU A 275 2.85 -7.98 -2.16
CA LEU A 275 2.09 -7.91 -3.41
C LEU A 275 1.98 -6.47 -3.91
N THR A 276 1.59 -5.55 -3.04
CA THR A 276 1.41 -4.14 -3.42
C THR A 276 2.74 -3.44 -3.69
N SER A 277 3.80 -3.75 -2.94
CA SER A 277 5.14 -3.24 -3.22
C SER A 277 5.66 -3.66 -4.60
N ARG A 278 5.43 -4.91 -5.01
CA ARG A 278 5.77 -5.41 -6.35
C ARG A 278 4.95 -4.67 -7.42
N ALA A 279 3.66 -4.45 -7.19
CA ALA A 279 2.79 -3.72 -8.12
C ALA A 279 3.22 -2.25 -8.27
N ILE A 280 3.54 -1.55 -7.17
CA ILE A 280 4.06 -0.17 -7.18
C ILE A 280 5.37 -0.11 -7.98
N THR A 281 6.28 -1.04 -7.72
CA THR A 281 7.57 -1.11 -8.42
C THR A 281 7.35 -1.35 -9.92
N GLN A 282 6.42 -2.23 -10.27
CA GLN A 282 6.06 -2.53 -11.66
C GLN A 282 5.45 -1.32 -12.37
N ALA A 283 4.50 -0.60 -11.74
CA ALA A 283 3.91 0.60 -12.29
C ALA A 283 4.97 1.69 -12.57
N ARG A 284 5.86 1.92 -11.60
CA ARG A 284 6.97 2.88 -11.74
C ARG A 284 7.99 2.48 -12.79
N LYS A 285 8.26 1.17 -12.96
CA LYS A 285 9.10 0.65 -14.03
C LYS A 285 8.59 1.08 -15.40
N PHE A 286 7.28 0.99 -15.64
CA PHE A 286 6.64 1.41 -16.89
C PHE A 286 6.47 2.93 -17.03
N GLY A 287 6.82 3.71 -16.01
CA GLY A 287 6.79 5.17 -16.06
C GLY A 287 5.56 5.80 -15.40
N ALA A 288 4.67 5.02 -14.77
CA ALA A 288 3.60 5.60 -13.97
C ALA A 288 4.16 6.49 -12.86
N ARG A 289 3.64 7.71 -12.77
CA ARG A 289 3.93 8.64 -11.69
C ARG A 289 3.02 8.33 -10.51
N THR A 290 3.55 8.35 -9.30
CA THR A 290 2.75 8.09 -8.09
C THR A 290 3.01 9.19 -7.08
N ALA A 291 1.95 9.88 -6.67
CA ALA A 291 1.99 10.97 -5.70
C ALA A 291 1.18 10.60 -4.45
N THR A 292 1.80 10.69 -3.31
CA THR A 292 1.23 10.43 -1.99
C THR A 292 1.97 11.28 -0.94
N PRO A 293 1.33 11.76 0.12
CA PRO A 293 -0.10 11.74 0.33
C PRO A 293 -0.77 12.95 -0.32
N TYR A 294 -1.75 12.73 -1.18
CA TYR A 294 -2.55 13.77 -1.81
C TYR A 294 -4.03 13.38 -1.78
N GLN A 295 -4.84 14.21 -1.14
CA GLN A 295 -6.28 13.98 -0.95
C GLN A 295 -7.07 14.67 -2.05
N ALA A 296 -7.87 13.91 -2.79
CA ALA A 296 -8.82 14.50 -3.73
C ALA A 296 -9.98 15.17 -2.96
N GLU A 297 -10.27 16.43 -3.30
CA GLU A 297 -11.33 17.23 -2.68
C GLU A 297 -12.55 17.37 -3.58
N ALA A 298 -12.35 17.51 -4.90
CA ALA A 298 -13.43 17.67 -5.85
C ALA A 298 -13.08 17.15 -7.24
N LEU A 299 -14.09 16.68 -7.97
CA LEU A 299 -14.02 16.38 -9.40
C LEU A 299 -14.88 17.38 -10.17
N GLU A 300 -14.30 18.08 -11.13
CA GLU A 300 -14.97 18.99 -12.06
C GLU A 300 -14.98 18.37 -13.46
N PRO A 301 -16.14 17.89 -13.93
CA PRO A 301 -16.25 17.38 -15.27
C PRO A 301 -16.00 18.47 -16.32
N GLY A 302 -15.19 18.16 -17.33
CA GLY A 302 -14.93 19.01 -18.50
C GLY A 302 -15.13 18.26 -19.82
N GLY A 303 -15.15 18.99 -20.93
CA GLY A 303 -15.40 18.40 -22.25
C GLY A 303 -14.22 17.60 -22.77
N GLU A 304 -13.00 18.17 -22.76
CA GLU A 304 -11.78 17.53 -23.22
C GLU A 304 -10.96 16.96 -22.07
N ARG A 305 -10.97 17.64 -20.93
CA ARG A 305 -10.29 17.24 -19.70
C ARG A 305 -11.18 17.47 -18.51
N HIS A 306 -11.12 16.54 -17.55
CA HIS A 306 -11.68 16.70 -16.23
C HIS A 306 -10.62 17.31 -15.31
N VAL A 307 -11.02 18.06 -14.30
CA VAL A 307 -10.12 18.62 -13.29
C VAL A 307 -10.41 17.98 -11.95
N VAL A 308 -9.39 17.42 -11.32
CA VAL A 308 -9.45 16.97 -9.92
C VAL A 308 -8.67 17.97 -9.08
N ARG A 309 -9.34 18.57 -8.08
CA ARG A 309 -8.70 19.43 -7.08
C ARG A 309 -8.30 18.62 -5.87
N LEU A 310 -7.16 18.98 -5.31
CA LEU A 310 -6.59 18.37 -4.11
C LEU A 310 -6.68 19.33 -2.93
N GLU A 311 -6.77 18.79 -1.72
CA GLU A 311 -6.83 19.60 -0.47
C GLU A 311 -5.60 20.52 -0.32
N GLU A 312 -4.46 20.12 -0.88
CA GLU A 312 -3.21 20.90 -0.87
C GLU A 312 -3.23 22.08 -1.87
N GLY A 313 -4.32 22.24 -2.65
CA GLY A 313 -4.49 23.31 -3.61
C GLY A 313 -3.96 23.03 -5.01
N ASN A 314 -3.42 21.82 -5.27
CA ASN A 314 -3.01 21.40 -6.61
C ASN A 314 -4.24 21.05 -7.47
N GLU A 315 -4.12 21.25 -8.78
CA GLU A 315 -5.11 20.85 -9.78
C GLU A 315 -4.50 19.85 -10.78
N ILE A 316 -5.24 18.80 -11.09
CA ILE A 316 -4.83 17.80 -12.07
C ILE A 316 -5.88 17.75 -13.18
N ALA A 317 -5.48 18.16 -14.40
CA ALA A 317 -6.30 18.07 -15.60
C ALA A 317 -6.01 16.72 -16.31
N ALA A 318 -7.03 15.89 -16.46
CA ALA A 318 -6.90 14.55 -17.03
C ALA A 318 -7.91 14.32 -18.15
N ARG A 319 -7.50 13.61 -19.21
CA ARG A 319 -8.40 13.19 -20.32
C ARG A 319 -9.34 12.08 -19.86
N ALA A 320 -8.86 11.23 -18.95
CA ALA A 320 -9.64 10.21 -18.29
C ALA A 320 -9.33 10.17 -16.79
N VAL A 321 -10.34 9.88 -15.97
CA VAL A 321 -10.21 9.74 -14.51
C VAL A 321 -10.71 8.39 -14.07
N LEU A 322 -9.91 7.65 -13.31
CA LEU A 322 -10.32 6.44 -12.63
C LEU A 322 -10.55 6.72 -11.13
N LEU A 323 -11.76 6.47 -10.67
CA LEU A 323 -12.16 6.51 -9.28
C LEU A 323 -11.94 5.12 -8.65
N SER A 324 -10.86 4.94 -7.89
CA SER A 324 -10.48 3.67 -7.23
C SER A 324 -10.15 3.87 -5.75
N THR A 325 -10.84 4.82 -5.12
CA THR A 325 -10.66 5.24 -3.72
C THR A 325 -11.02 4.16 -2.68
N GLY A 326 -11.64 3.07 -3.15
CA GLY A 326 -11.95 1.93 -2.30
C GLY A 326 -13.11 2.17 -1.34
N ALA A 327 -13.14 1.38 -0.27
CA ALA A 327 -14.16 1.46 0.76
C ALA A 327 -13.55 1.11 2.12
N GLU A 328 -13.98 1.78 3.18
CA GLU A 328 -13.58 1.49 4.55
C GLU A 328 -14.53 0.49 5.19
N TYR A 329 -13.98 -0.56 5.80
CA TYR A 329 -14.78 -1.48 6.60
C TYR A 329 -15.25 -0.79 7.88
N ARG A 330 -16.53 -0.97 8.19
CA ARG A 330 -17.09 -0.47 9.43
C ARG A 330 -16.48 -1.20 10.60
N ARG A 331 -15.96 -0.43 11.54
CA ARG A 331 -15.32 -0.94 12.76
C ARG A 331 -16.33 -1.00 13.91
N LEU A 332 -16.06 -1.85 14.89
CA LEU A 332 -16.77 -1.80 16.15
C LEU A 332 -16.40 -0.52 16.92
N PRO A 333 -17.37 0.15 17.55
CA PRO A 333 -17.09 1.32 18.38
C PRO A 333 -16.65 0.89 19.80
N VAL A 334 -15.57 0.13 19.90
CA VAL A 334 -14.99 -0.37 21.14
C VAL A 334 -13.56 0.12 21.29
N GLU A 335 -13.11 0.31 22.52
CA GLU A 335 -11.74 0.68 22.83
C GLU A 335 -10.78 -0.47 22.49
N ASP A 336 -9.53 -0.13 22.17
CA ASP A 336 -8.41 -1.05 21.91
C ASP A 336 -8.65 -2.09 20.78
N LEU A 337 -9.61 -1.85 19.87
CA LEU A 337 -9.92 -2.76 18.77
C LEU A 337 -8.69 -3.04 17.90
N GLU A 338 -7.88 -2.02 17.66
CA GLU A 338 -6.66 -2.10 16.85
C GLU A 338 -5.61 -3.06 17.40
N ASP A 339 -5.56 -3.27 18.70
CA ASP A 339 -4.61 -4.20 19.32
C ASP A 339 -4.91 -5.65 18.92
N TYR A 340 -6.18 -5.96 18.63
CA TYR A 340 -6.65 -7.29 18.25
C TYR A 340 -6.75 -7.50 16.73
N GLU A 341 -6.80 -6.42 15.94
CA GLU A 341 -6.96 -6.51 14.48
C GLU A 341 -5.80 -7.25 13.81
N GLY A 342 -6.13 -8.19 12.93
CA GLY A 342 -5.16 -9.04 12.22
C GLY A 342 -4.50 -10.13 13.07
N ILE A 343 -4.82 -10.22 14.38
CA ILE A 343 -4.35 -11.27 15.28
C ILE A 343 -5.51 -12.18 15.70
N SER A 344 -6.57 -11.60 16.23
CA SER A 344 -7.78 -12.32 16.68
C SER A 344 -9.09 -11.66 16.26
N VAL A 345 -9.04 -10.46 15.67
CA VAL A 345 -10.18 -9.77 15.07
C VAL A 345 -9.93 -9.61 13.56
N PHE A 346 -10.88 -10.06 12.74
CA PHE A 346 -10.78 -10.11 11.27
C PHE A 346 -12.03 -9.55 10.60
N TYR A 347 -11.86 -9.00 9.39
CA TYR A 347 -12.93 -8.46 8.53
C TYR A 347 -13.29 -9.36 7.35
N ALA A 348 -12.59 -10.47 7.21
CA ALA A 348 -12.85 -11.49 6.19
C ALA A 348 -12.55 -12.87 6.77
N ALA A 349 -13.26 -13.90 6.31
CA ALA A 349 -12.98 -15.28 6.67
C ALA A 349 -12.48 -16.01 5.42
N GLY A 350 -11.19 -16.26 5.35
CA GLY A 350 -10.51 -17.04 4.31
C GLY A 350 -10.07 -18.41 4.82
N PRO A 351 -9.48 -19.27 3.95
CA PRO A 351 -8.95 -20.57 4.39
C PRO A 351 -7.93 -20.49 5.52
N PRO A 352 -7.02 -19.49 5.59
CA PRO A 352 -6.08 -19.36 6.69
C PRO A 352 -6.75 -19.12 8.03
N GLU A 353 -7.72 -18.17 8.06
CA GLU A 353 -8.46 -17.83 9.28
C GLU A 353 -9.31 -19.01 9.77
N ALA A 354 -9.95 -19.75 8.84
CA ALA A 354 -10.70 -20.95 9.21
C ALA A 354 -9.82 -22.04 9.82
N HIS A 355 -8.60 -22.19 9.30
CA HIS A 355 -7.66 -23.17 9.85
C HIS A 355 -7.23 -22.81 11.28
N LEU A 356 -7.01 -21.52 11.55
CA LEU A 356 -6.70 -21.02 12.90
C LEU A 356 -7.86 -21.23 13.88
N CYS A 357 -9.11 -21.21 13.39
CA CYS A 357 -10.33 -21.30 14.19
C CYS A 357 -10.76 -22.73 14.56
N GLY A 358 -10.13 -23.77 14.01
CA GLY A 358 -10.50 -25.16 14.25
C GLY A 358 -10.52 -25.51 15.75
N GLY A 359 -11.68 -25.96 16.26
CA GLY A 359 -11.89 -26.30 17.68
C GLY A 359 -12.01 -25.08 18.61
N GLN A 360 -11.87 -23.85 18.11
CA GLN A 360 -11.93 -22.63 18.90
C GLN A 360 -13.35 -22.03 18.93
N ARG A 361 -13.64 -21.25 19.96
CA ARG A 361 -14.87 -20.45 20.04
C ARG A 361 -14.71 -19.16 19.25
N VAL A 362 -15.61 -18.94 18.30
CA VAL A 362 -15.55 -17.84 17.33
C VAL A 362 -16.84 -17.03 17.38
N GLY A 363 -16.70 -15.72 17.57
CA GLY A 363 -17.79 -14.77 17.39
C GLY A 363 -17.84 -14.27 15.94
N VAL A 364 -19.00 -14.26 15.32
CA VAL A 364 -19.25 -13.62 14.03
C VAL A 364 -20.25 -12.50 14.24
N ILE A 365 -19.91 -11.27 13.88
CA ILE A 365 -20.79 -10.10 14.04
C ILE A 365 -21.27 -9.64 12.68
N GLY A 366 -22.60 -9.57 12.50
CA GLY A 366 -23.17 -9.02 11.27
C GLY A 366 -24.61 -9.44 11.02
N GLY A 367 -25.09 -9.06 9.83
CA GLY A 367 -26.39 -9.44 9.27
C GLY A 367 -26.25 -9.79 7.79
N GLY A 368 -27.23 -10.44 7.19
CA GLY A 368 -27.18 -10.83 5.77
C GLY A 368 -26.07 -11.85 5.47
N ASN A 369 -25.12 -11.50 4.64
CA ASN A 369 -24.06 -12.41 4.17
C ASN A 369 -23.10 -12.93 5.27
N SER A 370 -23.13 -12.38 6.49
CA SER A 370 -22.34 -12.90 7.61
C SER A 370 -22.70 -14.35 7.97
N ALA A 371 -23.92 -14.77 7.67
CA ALA A 371 -24.36 -16.16 7.88
C ALA A 371 -23.56 -17.15 7.05
N ALA A 372 -23.33 -16.87 5.76
CA ALA A 372 -22.54 -17.74 4.90
C ALA A 372 -21.09 -17.90 5.41
N GLN A 373 -20.53 -16.84 5.98
CA GLN A 373 -19.20 -16.86 6.58
C GLN A 373 -19.19 -17.65 7.90
N ALA A 374 -20.23 -17.48 8.73
CA ALA A 374 -20.39 -18.25 9.96
C ALA A 374 -20.51 -19.75 9.69
N VAL A 375 -21.34 -20.13 8.72
CA VAL A 375 -21.49 -21.53 8.25
C VAL A 375 -20.16 -22.06 7.75
N TRP A 376 -19.42 -21.27 6.97
CA TRP A 376 -18.15 -21.69 6.42
C TRP A 376 -17.10 -21.95 7.52
N LEU A 377 -17.01 -21.10 8.53
CA LEU A 377 -16.13 -21.30 9.69
C LEU A 377 -16.56 -22.53 10.51
N ALA A 378 -17.88 -22.73 10.70
CA ALA A 378 -18.41 -23.92 11.41
C ALA A 378 -18.07 -25.21 10.67
N ARG A 379 -18.15 -25.24 9.34
CA ARG A 379 -17.70 -26.37 8.51
C ARG A 379 -16.21 -26.64 8.65
N GLY A 380 -15.41 -25.63 8.94
CA GLY A 380 -13.97 -25.73 9.27
C GLY A 380 -13.70 -26.25 10.69
N GLY A 381 -14.74 -26.57 11.47
CA GLY A 381 -14.63 -27.12 12.83
C GLY A 381 -14.61 -26.08 13.95
N ALA A 382 -14.87 -24.81 13.66
CA ALA A 382 -15.00 -23.77 14.68
C ALA A 382 -16.33 -23.87 15.44
N LEU A 383 -16.33 -23.49 16.73
CA LEU A 383 -17.55 -23.35 17.54
C LEU A 383 -18.09 -21.92 17.37
N VAL A 384 -18.93 -21.72 16.36
CA VAL A 384 -19.35 -20.39 15.92
C VAL A 384 -20.60 -19.90 16.65
N THR A 385 -20.56 -18.65 17.11
CA THR A 385 -21.72 -17.90 17.56
C THR A 385 -21.90 -16.66 16.69
N LEU A 386 -23.03 -16.54 15.99
CA LEU A 386 -23.41 -15.35 15.26
C LEU A 386 -24.09 -14.34 16.20
N LEU A 387 -23.49 -13.16 16.33
CA LEU A 387 -24.03 -12.03 17.09
C LEU A 387 -24.74 -11.08 16.13
N HIS A 388 -26.01 -10.83 16.36
CA HIS A 388 -26.84 -9.97 15.54
C HIS A 388 -27.51 -8.87 16.38
N ARG A 389 -27.39 -7.62 15.95
CA ARG A 389 -27.91 -6.47 16.71
C ARG A 389 -29.42 -6.41 16.81
N ARG A 390 -30.15 -6.96 15.83
CA ARG A 390 -31.61 -7.07 15.86
C ARG A 390 -32.04 -8.34 16.56
N ARG A 391 -33.30 -8.39 16.98
CA ARG A 391 -33.82 -9.59 17.65
C ARG A 391 -34.05 -10.76 16.70
N ASP A 392 -34.54 -10.46 15.49
CA ASP A 392 -34.87 -11.46 14.48
C ASP A 392 -33.91 -11.37 13.29
N LEU A 393 -33.34 -12.49 12.91
CA LEU A 393 -32.49 -12.63 11.72
C LEU A 393 -33.28 -12.43 10.42
N ALA A 394 -34.56 -12.83 10.40
CA ALA A 394 -35.40 -12.75 9.20
C ALA A 394 -35.58 -11.30 8.68
N GLU A 395 -35.35 -10.30 9.55
CA GLU A 395 -35.39 -8.89 9.13
C GLU A 395 -34.32 -8.51 8.11
N THR A 396 -33.18 -9.23 8.08
CA THR A 396 -32.02 -8.84 7.25
C THR A 396 -31.38 -10.00 6.52
N MET A 397 -31.85 -11.24 6.74
CA MET A 397 -31.23 -12.46 6.24
C MET A 397 -32.22 -13.32 5.47
N SER A 398 -31.80 -13.88 4.35
CA SER A 398 -32.61 -14.79 3.57
C SER A 398 -32.88 -16.09 4.32
N HIS A 399 -34.07 -16.67 4.14
CA HIS A 399 -34.51 -17.85 4.87
C HIS A 399 -33.57 -19.05 4.75
N TYR A 400 -33.04 -19.31 3.55
CA TYR A 400 -32.11 -20.42 3.31
C TYR A 400 -30.80 -20.28 4.12
N LEU A 401 -30.34 -19.04 4.37
CA LEU A 401 -29.14 -18.78 5.19
C LEU A 401 -29.42 -19.08 6.67
N ILE A 402 -30.62 -18.80 7.13
CA ILE A 402 -31.04 -19.10 8.50
C ILE A 402 -31.13 -20.63 8.71
N GLU A 403 -31.66 -21.36 7.73
CA GLU A 403 -31.70 -22.83 7.76
C GLU A 403 -30.27 -23.43 7.74
N ASP A 404 -29.36 -22.85 6.99
CA ASP A 404 -27.97 -23.31 6.96
C ASP A 404 -27.24 -23.04 8.28
N LEU A 405 -27.50 -21.94 8.97
CA LEU A 405 -26.97 -21.69 10.32
C LEU A 405 -27.37 -22.83 11.29
N ASP A 406 -28.64 -23.20 11.30
CA ASP A 406 -29.15 -24.30 12.14
C ASP A 406 -28.53 -25.65 11.73
N ARG A 407 -28.52 -25.95 10.43
CA ARG A 407 -27.95 -27.19 9.87
C ARG A 407 -26.48 -27.42 10.27
N TYR A 408 -25.69 -26.36 10.32
CA TYR A 408 -24.27 -26.45 10.67
C TYR A 408 -23.96 -26.11 12.14
N GLY A 409 -24.98 -26.03 12.97
CA GLY A 409 -24.83 -25.88 14.42
C GLY A 409 -24.27 -24.54 14.85
N VAL A 410 -24.50 -23.48 14.06
CA VAL A 410 -24.09 -22.12 14.42
C VAL A 410 -25.07 -21.58 15.48
N ALA A 411 -24.55 -21.27 16.66
CA ALA A 411 -25.36 -20.63 17.70
C ALA A 411 -25.70 -19.19 17.25
N VAL A 412 -26.98 -18.80 17.38
CA VAL A 412 -27.41 -17.44 17.02
C VAL A 412 -27.84 -16.68 18.25
N ARG A 413 -27.35 -15.45 18.41
CA ARG A 413 -27.75 -14.54 19.48
C ARG A 413 -28.19 -13.20 18.90
N GLY A 414 -29.48 -12.94 18.92
CA GLY A 414 -30.05 -11.63 18.55
C GLY A 414 -29.95 -10.61 19.68
N ALA A 415 -30.26 -9.34 19.37
CA ALA A 415 -30.17 -8.21 20.28
C ALA A 415 -28.79 -8.10 20.98
N SER A 416 -27.71 -8.39 20.24
CA SER A 416 -26.35 -8.49 20.78
C SER A 416 -25.43 -7.49 20.10
N GLU A 417 -24.88 -6.59 20.91
CA GLU A 417 -23.84 -5.63 20.50
C GLU A 417 -22.63 -5.80 21.40
N VAL A 418 -21.43 -5.87 20.81
CA VAL A 418 -20.18 -5.95 21.58
C VAL A 418 -19.84 -4.56 22.11
N ALA A 419 -19.60 -4.46 23.41
CA ALA A 419 -19.26 -3.22 24.09
C ALA A 419 -17.79 -3.17 24.53
N GLN A 420 -17.17 -4.35 24.76
CA GLN A 420 -15.78 -4.40 25.21
C GLN A 420 -15.08 -5.68 24.77
N LEU A 421 -13.81 -5.61 24.45
CA LEU A 421 -12.90 -6.72 24.20
C LEU A 421 -12.07 -7.01 25.44
N HIS A 422 -11.71 -8.28 25.66
CA HIS A 422 -10.84 -8.72 26.74
C HIS A 422 -9.80 -9.68 26.22
N GLY A 423 -8.56 -9.50 26.61
CA GLY A 423 -7.43 -10.33 26.24
C GLY A 423 -6.11 -9.59 26.45
N GLU A 424 -5.02 -10.22 26.06
CA GLU A 424 -3.66 -9.66 26.20
C GLU A 424 -2.84 -9.91 24.92
N ASN A 425 -1.96 -8.96 24.59
CA ASN A 425 -1.02 -9.09 23.45
C ASN A 425 -1.72 -9.42 22.11
N GLY A 426 -2.91 -8.82 21.86
CA GLY A 426 -3.69 -9.03 20.64
C GLY A 426 -4.47 -10.35 20.59
N ARG A 427 -4.37 -11.18 21.61
CA ARG A 427 -5.12 -12.45 21.72
C ARG A 427 -6.42 -12.21 22.47
N LEU A 428 -7.52 -12.37 21.78
CA LEU A 428 -8.85 -12.26 22.36
C LEU A 428 -9.14 -13.49 23.25
N GLU A 429 -9.71 -13.25 24.41
CA GLU A 429 -10.17 -14.29 25.34
C GLU A 429 -11.69 -14.24 25.53
N ALA A 430 -12.25 -13.04 25.51
CA ALA A 430 -13.69 -12.84 25.67
C ALA A 430 -14.14 -11.48 25.13
N VAL A 431 -15.46 -11.33 24.95
CA VAL A 431 -16.13 -10.05 24.70
C VAL A 431 -17.22 -9.83 25.76
N THR A 432 -17.45 -8.57 26.12
CA THR A 432 -18.62 -8.18 26.90
C THR A 432 -19.63 -7.52 25.97
N LEU A 433 -20.87 -7.96 26.02
CA LEU A 433 -21.98 -7.37 25.27
C LEU A 433 -22.56 -6.16 26.03
N ALA A 434 -23.31 -5.31 25.33
CA ALA A 434 -23.99 -4.14 25.90
C ALA A 434 -24.96 -4.47 27.05
N ASP A 435 -25.47 -5.70 27.09
CA ASP A 435 -26.32 -6.22 28.18
C ASP A 435 -25.54 -6.74 29.41
N GLY A 436 -24.18 -6.59 29.39
CA GLY A 436 -23.27 -7.05 30.43
C GLY A 436 -22.90 -8.55 30.33
N THR A 437 -23.42 -9.29 29.36
CA THR A 437 -23.07 -10.71 29.18
C THR A 437 -21.63 -10.82 28.66
N LYS A 438 -20.83 -11.66 29.34
CA LYS A 438 -19.46 -11.99 28.89
C LYS A 438 -19.46 -13.31 28.13
N LEU A 439 -18.91 -13.30 26.89
CA LEU A 439 -18.82 -14.47 26.02
C LEU A 439 -17.36 -14.79 25.73
N PRO A 440 -16.91 -16.04 25.89
CA PRO A 440 -15.54 -16.44 25.60
C PRO A 440 -15.37 -16.68 24.10
N PHE A 441 -14.60 -15.84 23.42
CA PHE A 441 -14.21 -16.00 22.02
C PHE A 441 -12.70 -15.86 21.88
N ALA A 442 -12.09 -16.80 21.18
CA ALA A 442 -10.69 -16.72 20.79
C ALA A 442 -10.50 -15.85 19.52
N PHE A 443 -11.54 -15.79 18.70
CA PHE A 443 -11.55 -15.01 17.46
C PHE A 443 -12.89 -14.30 17.26
N LEU A 444 -12.82 -13.12 16.60
CA LEU A 444 -13.97 -12.32 16.26
C LEU A 444 -13.93 -11.93 14.79
N PHE A 445 -15.02 -12.15 14.06
CA PHE A 445 -15.16 -11.76 12.66
C PHE A 445 -16.21 -10.67 12.50
N LEU A 446 -15.80 -9.55 11.90
CA LEU A 446 -16.63 -8.36 11.76
C LEU A 446 -17.16 -8.22 10.33
N PHE A 447 -18.43 -8.51 10.11
CA PHE A 447 -19.12 -8.33 8.84
C PHE A 447 -20.13 -7.18 8.93
N LEU A 448 -19.63 -6.02 9.34
CA LEU A 448 -20.44 -4.82 9.59
C LEU A 448 -20.74 -4.03 8.32
N GLY A 449 -20.25 -4.50 7.18
CA GLY A 449 -20.31 -3.82 5.91
C GLY A 449 -19.16 -2.82 5.70
N ALA A 450 -19.17 -2.15 4.55
CA ALA A 450 -18.20 -1.15 4.20
C ALA A 450 -18.91 0.13 3.75
N SER A 451 -18.25 1.27 3.94
CA SER A 451 -18.66 2.57 3.42
C SER A 451 -17.68 2.99 2.32
N PRO A 452 -18.14 3.29 1.09
CA PRO A 452 -17.24 3.71 0.02
C PRO A 452 -16.63 5.08 0.30
N CYS A 453 -15.37 5.28 -0.11
CA CYS A 453 -14.66 6.55 0.07
C CYS A 453 -14.98 7.49 -1.11
N THR A 454 -16.23 7.95 -1.20
CA THR A 454 -16.78 8.68 -2.35
C THR A 454 -17.44 10.01 -2.00
N ASP A 455 -17.39 10.44 -0.73
CA ASP A 455 -18.09 11.65 -0.27
C ASP A 455 -17.55 12.93 -0.93
N TRP A 456 -16.26 12.96 -1.27
CA TRP A 456 -15.59 14.07 -1.95
C TRP A 456 -16.14 14.33 -3.38
N LEU A 457 -16.83 13.37 -3.98
CA LEU A 457 -17.43 13.50 -5.32
C LEU A 457 -18.71 14.33 -5.33
N GLY A 458 -19.31 14.63 -4.16
CA GLY A 458 -20.60 15.31 -4.10
C GLY A 458 -21.65 14.58 -4.97
N ASP A 459 -22.36 15.32 -5.81
CA ASP A 459 -23.38 14.78 -6.73
C ASP A 459 -22.88 14.64 -8.18
N VAL A 460 -21.57 14.73 -8.41
CA VAL A 460 -20.98 14.72 -9.75
C VAL A 460 -21.19 13.39 -10.48
N VAL A 461 -21.08 12.26 -9.76
CA VAL A 461 -21.32 10.92 -10.32
C VAL A 461 -22.50 10.25 -9.62
N ALA A 462 -23.26 9.46 -10.36
CA ALA A 462 -24.37 8.70 -9.81
C ALA A 462 -23.88 7.63 -8.83
N ARG A 463 -24.53 7.53 -7.68
CA ARG A 463 -24.23 6.57 -6.60
C ARG A 463 -25.50 5.85 -6.15
N ASP A 464 -25.32 4.66 -5.60
CA ASP A 464 -26.42 3.95 -4.95
C ASP A 464 -26.77 4.57 -3.57
N GLU A 465 -27.82 4.06 -2.93
CA GLU A 465 -28.27 4.52 -1.59
C GLU A 465 -27.21 4.36 -0.47
N LYS A 466 -26.15 3.56 -0.71
CA LYS A 466 -25.05 3.33 0.21
C LYS A 466 -23.80 4.14 -0.14
N GLY A 467 -23.85 4.93 -1.20
CA GLY A 467 -22.75 5.78 -1.68
C GLY A 467 -21.78 5.10 -2.67
N PHE A 468 -22.00 3.84 -3.07
CA PHE A 468 -21.16 3.19 -4.08
C PHE A 468 -21.44 3.75 -5.47
N ILE A 469 -20.37 3.92 -6.28
CA ILE A 469 -20.46 4.51 -7.62
C ILE A 469 -21.15 3.54 -8.57
N LEU A 470 -22.20 4.01 -9.24
CA LEU A 470 -22.90 3.27 -10.29
C LEU A 470 -22.15 3.38 -11.61
N THR A 471 -22.09 2.29 -12.40
CA THR A 471 -21.37 2.24 -13.68
C THR A 471 -22.17 1.48 -14.74
N GLY A 472 -21.80 1.71 -16.00
CA GLY A 472 -22.35 0.96 -17.12
C GLY A 472 -23.81 1.27 -17.44
N PRO A 473 -24.59 0.26 -17.86
CA PRO A 473 -25.98 0.46 -18.30
C PRO A 473 -26.90 1.06 -17.22
N GLU A 474 -26.60 0.89 -15.94
CA GLU A 474 -27.39 1.47 -14.83
C GLU A 474 -27.40 3.00 -14.84
N VAL A 475 -26.37 3.62 -15.43
CA VAL A 475 -26.23 5.08 -15.57
C VAL A 475 -26.30 5.52 -17.03
N GLY A 476 -26.67 4.63 -17.95
CA GLY A 476 -26.77 4.92 -19.38
C GLY A 476 -25.41 5.01 -20.10
N ALA A 477 -24.33 4.57 -19.47
CA ALA A 477 -23.00 4.51 -20.08
C ALA A 477 -22.84 3.26 -20.95
N GLU A 478 -22.10 3.36 -22.08
CA GLU A 478 -21.81 2.24 -22.95
C GLU A 478 -20.74 1.31 -22.36
N GLY A 479 -19.75 1.91 -21.68
CA GLY A 479 -18.64 1.19 -21.04
C GLY A 479 -19.05 0.60 -19.69
N LEU A 480 -18.79 -0.69 -19.45
CA LEU A 480 -19.18 -1.41 -18.22
C LEU A 480 -18.68 -0.75 -16.92
N LEU A 481 -17.54 -0.08 -16.97
CA LEU A 481 -16.89 0.56 -15.81
C LEU A 481 -16.95 2.10 -15.86
N GLU A 482 -17.62 2.65 -16.89
CA GLU A 482 -17.82 4.08 -17.04
C GLU A 482 -18.96 4.55 -16.12
N THR A 483 -18.78 5.69 -15.50
CA THR A 483 -19.77 6.31 -14.60
C THR A 483 -20.83 7.10 -15.38
N SER A 484 -21.69 7.84 -14.70
CA SER A 484 -22.62 8.78 -15.33
C SER A 484 -21.93 9.98 -16.02
N VAL A 485 -20.62 10.14 -15.82
CA VAL A 485 -19.81 11.17 -16.47
C VAL A 485 -18.90 10.49 -17.51
N PRO A 486 -18.97 10.88 -18.79
CA PRO A 486 -18.12 10.31 -19.84
C PRO A 486 -16.63 10.45 -19.51
N SER A 487 -15.81 9.45 -19.82
CA SER A 487 -14.37 9.37 -19.53
C SER A 487 -14.00 9.37 -18.03
N VAL A 488 -15.00 9.25 -17.15
CA VAL A 488 -14.81 9.00 -15.73
C VAL A 488 -15.23 7.56 -15.42
N TYR A 489 -14.30 6.78 -14.91
CA TYR A 489 -14.47 5.34 -14.65
C TYR A 489 -14.42 5.05 -13.16
N ALA A 490 -14.99 3.93 -12.73
CA ALA A 490 -14.87 3.45 -11.37
C ALA A 490 -14.49 1.97 -11.34
N ALA A 491 -13.60 1.59 -10.42
CA ALA A 491 -13.15 0.22 -10.21
C ALA A 491 -12.87 -0.11 -8.75
N GLY A 492 -12.87 -1.41 -8.43
CA GLY A 492 -12.61 -1.92 -7.11
C GLY A 492 -13.75 -1.64 -6.13
N ASP A 493 -13.41 -1.52 -4.87
CA ASP A 493 -14.38 -1.55 -3.76
C ASP A 493 -15.28 -0.31 -3.69
N ALA A 494 -14.92 0.80 -4.34
CA ALA A 494 -15.74 2.01 -4.44
C ALA A 494 -16.95 1.84 -5.40
N ARG A 495 -16.88 0.86 -6.33
CA ARG A 495 -17.91 0.62 -7.34
C ARG A 495 -19.06 -0.24 -6.80
N ALA A 496 -20.29 0.11 -7.15
CA ALA A 496 -21.48 -0.71 -6.88
C ALA A 496 -21.37 -2.07 -7.56
N GLY A 497 -21.80 -3.12 -6.89
CA GLY A 497 -21.77 -4.49 -7.42
C GLY A 497 -20.38 -5.11 -7.59
N SER A 498 -19.30 -4.43 -7.16
CA SER A 498 -17.95 -5.01 -7.23
C SER A 498 -17.80 -6.23 -6.34
N THR A 499 -17.08 -7.24 -6.84
CA THR A 499 -16.63 -8.37 -6.01
C THR A 499 -15.39 -7.93 -5.23
N LYS A 500 -15.52 -7.74 -3.93
CA LYS A 500 -14.43 -7.22 -3.06
C LYS A 500 -13.29 -8.24 -2.92
N ARG A 501 -12.46 -8.34 -3.98
CA ARG A 501 -11.29 -9.23 -4.12
C ARG A 501 -10.16 -8.49 -4.82
N CYS A 502 -8.93 -8.68 -4.37
CA CYS A 502 -7.75 -8.06 -5.00
C CYS A 502 -7.66 -8.37 -6.50
N ALA A 503 -7.87 -9.64 -6.91
CA ALA A 503 -7.77 -10.04 -8.31
C ALA A 503 -8.85 -9.38 -9.19
N THR A 504 -10.09 -9.25 -8.69
CA THR A 504 -11.18 -8.56 -9.41
C THR A 504 -10.86 -7.08 -9.55
N ALA A 505 -10.41 -6.44 -8.48
CA ALA A 505 -10.04 -5.03 -8.50
C ALA A 505 -8.92 -4.74 -9.51
N VAL A 506 -7.86 -5.57 -9.53
CA VAL A 506 -6.78 -5.48 -10.54
C VAL A 506 -7.32 -5.66 -11.96
N GLY A 507 -8.20 -6.64 -12.16
CA GLY A 507 -8.80 -6.91 -13.47
C GLY A 507 -9.69 -5.75 -13.95
N GLU A 508 -10.49 -5.15 -13.08
CA GLU A 508 -11.28 -3.95 -13.38
C GLU A 508 -10.37 -2.76 -13.74
N GLY A 509 -9.32 -2.50 -12.94
CA GLY A 509 -8.35 -1.44 -13.23
C GLY A 509 -7.65 -1.61 -14.58
N ALA A 510 -7.22 -2.85 -14.90
CA ALA A 510 -6.60 -3.16 -16.19
C ALA A 510 -7.58 -2.98 -17.36
N ALA A 511 -8.83 -3.40 -17.21
CA ALA A 511 -9.85 -3.31 -18.26
C ALA A 511 -10.18 -1.86 -18.66
N ILE A 512 -10.09 -0.93 -17.72
CA ILE A 512 -10.37 0.50 -17.96
C ILE A 512 -9.41 1.09 -18.99
N VAL A 513 -8.16 0.68 -19.02
CA VAL A 513 -7.15 1.22 -19.93
C VAL A 513 -7.56 1.05 -21.39
N ARG A 514 -8.18 -0.08 -21.73
CA ARG A 514 -8.76 -0.29 -23.06
C ARG A 514 -9.82 0.77 -23.39
N PHE A 515 -10.75 1.04 -22.47
CA PHE A 515 -11.81 2.04 -22.70
C PHE A 515 -11.24 3.45 -22.84
N VAL A 516 -10.18 3.77 -22.09
CA VAL A 516 -9.44 5.03 -22.24
C VAL A 516 -8.86 5.15 -23.65
N HIS A 517 -8.17 4.12 -24.16
CA HIS A 517 -7.64 4.12 -25.52
C HIS A 517 -8.72 4.27 -26.60
N GLU A 518 -9.84 3.54 -26.48
CA GLU A 518 -10.96 3.65 -27.40
C GLU A 518 -11.48 5.10 -27.44
N ARG A 519 -11.64 5.73 -26.28
CA ARG A 519 -12.09 7.12 -26.16
C ARG A 519 -11.11 8.12 -26.78
N LEU A 520 -9.81 8.02 -26.42
CA LEU A 520 -8.77 8.92 -26.93
C LEU A 520 -8.60 8.81 -28.45
N SER A 521 -8.80 7.62 -29.02
CA SER A 521 -8.76 7.39 -30.48
C SER A 521 -9.90 8.09 -31.20
N HIS A 522 -11.09 8.12 -30.63
CA HIS A 522 -12.24 8.83 -31.21
C HIS A 522 -12.09 10.35 -31.21
N GLU A 523 -11.46 10.91 -30.18
CA GLU A 523 -11.15 12.35 -30.11
C GLU A 523 -10.14 12.76 -31.20
N GLY A 524 -9.10 11.95 -31.44
CA GLY A 524 -8.10 12.19 -32.50
C GLY A 524 -8.72 12.14 -33.91
N ALA A 525 -9.68 11.26 -34.16
CA ALA A 525 -10.37 11.18 -35.44
C ALA A 525 -11.32 12.37 -35.67
N GLY A 526 -11.97 12.87 -34.64
CA GLY A 526 -12.84 14.06 -34.71
C GLY A 526 -12.11 15.37 -34.94
N ALA A 527 -10.86 15.49 -34.45
CA ALA A 527 -10.00 16.65 -34.66
C ALA A 527 -9.38 16.70 -36.08
N ALA A 528 -9.14 15.55 -36.71
CA ALA A 528 -8.63 15.46 -38.08
C ALA A 528 -9.70 15.70 -39.17
N SER A 529 -10.98 15.75 -38.77
CA SER A 529 -12.11 15.98 -39.71
C SER A 529 -12.70 17.42 -39.62
N ARG A 530 -12.10 18.28 -38.82
CA ARG A 530 -12.39 19.72 -38.77
C ARG A 530 -11.20 20.53 -39.30
#